data_bdd39c3f293654084fb0137fd6883f03
#
_entry.id   bdd39c3f293654084fb0137fd6883f03
#
_cell.length_a   1.000
_cell.length_b   1.000
_cell.length_c   1.000
_cell.angle_alpha   90.00
_cell.angle_beta   90.00
_cell.angle_gamma   90.00
#
_symmetry.space_group_name_H-M   'P 1'
#
loop_
_entity.id
_entity.type
_entity.pdbx_description
1 polymer ?
#
loop_
_entity_poly.entity_id
_entity_poly.type
_entity_poly.pdbx_seq_one_letter_code
_entity_poly.pdbx_strand_id
1 'polypeptide(L)'
;LKWLTWYGRGPQENYRDRRNSAFMGVFSSDVYDMKEDYVRAQSMGERTDAKWIVFKDDNGKGIKITAPEGIDFSALHYTDKDLWTVKYGHDTDDVLRREIVLNLDCIQRGIGNASCGPQPRPEYEIASEAEYTFSFRIEPL
;
A
#
# COMPACT_ATOMS: atom_id res chain seq x y z
N LEU A 1 14.08 -10.01 -1.11
CA LEU A 1 13.18 -9.45 -2.14
C LEU A 1 13.41 -7.94 -2.18
N LYS A 2 13.30 -7.36 -3.36
CA LYS A 2 13.60 -5.95 -3.55
C LYS A 2 12.67 -5.33 -4.59
N TRP A 3 12.53 -6.02 -5.71
CA TRP A 3 11.76 -5.54 -6.85
C TRP A 3 10.30 -5.92 -6.72
N LEU A 4 9.44 -4.94 -6.88
CA LEU A 4 7.99 -5.08 -6.87
C LEU A 4 7.43 -4.78 -8.26
N THR A 5 6.56 -5.65 -8.76
CA THR A 5 5.75 -5.41 -9.96
C THR A 5 4.30 -5.74 -9.65
N TRP A 6 3.37 -4.90 -10.06
CA TRP A 6 1.94 -5.16 -9.83
C TRP A 6 1.08 -4.76 -11.03
N TYR A 7 -0.05 -5.41 -11.16
CA TYR A 7 -1.13 -4.96 -12.03
C TYR A 7 -2.27 -4.47 -11.15
N GLY A 8 -2.46 -3.18 -11.15
CA GLY A 8 -3.40 -2.46 -10.30
C GLY A 8 -3.37 -0.97 -10.63
N ARG A 9 -3.86 -0.14 -9.71
CA ARG A 9 -3.74 1.30 -9.87
C ARG A 9 -2.37 1.80 -9.43
N GLY A 10 -1.86 2.81 -10.15
CA GLY A 10 -0.56 3.39 -9.91
C GLY A 10 -0.18 4.45 -10.96
N PRO A 11 1.12 4.77 -11.05
CA PRO A 11 2.24 4.24 -10.24
C PRO A 11 2.27 4.78 -8.80
N GLN A 12 1.72 5.98 -8.58
CA GLN A 12 1.74 6.66 -7.29
C GLN A 12 0.78 6.05 -6.28
N GLU A 13 0.98 6.41 -5.03
CA GLU A 13 0.06 6.15 -3.93
C GLU A 13 -1.36 6.60 -4.28
N ASN A 14 -2.32 5.74 -3.97
CA ASN A 14 -3.72 6.07 -4.17
C ASN A 14 -4.60 5.32 -3.17
N TYR A 15 -5.71 5.93 -2.83
CA TYR A 15 -6.68 5.47 -1.85
C TYR A 15 -8.08 5.51 -2.46
N ARG A 16 -9.05 4.91 -1.80
CA ARG A 16 -10.43 4.80 -2.26
C ARG A 16 -11.04 6.14 -2.70
N ASP A 17 -10.82 7.20 -1.94
CA ASP A 17 -11.31 8.55 -2.21
C ASP A 17 -10.44 9.33 -3.21
N ARG A 18 -9.31 8.76 -3.62
CA ARG A 18 -8.32 9.40 -4.48
C ARG A 18 -7.89 8.55 -5.68
N ARG A 19 -8.47 7.38 -5.85
CA ARG A 19 -8.05 6.42 -6.89
C ARG A 19 -8.20 6.91 -8.33
N ASN A 20 -9.03 7.91 -8.58
CA ASN A 20 -9.23 8.49 -9.91
C ASN A 20 -7.98 9.21 -10.45
N SER A 21 -7.01 9.52 -9.61
CA SER A 21 -5.70 10.07 -10.03
C SER A 21 -4.72 9.00 -10.52
N ALA A 22 -5.05 7.71 -10.36
CA ALA A 22 -4.20 6.58 -10.69
C ALA A 22 -4.87 5.71 -11.76
N PHE A 23 -4.08 5.25 -12.74
CA PHE A 23 -4.55 4.42 -13.84
C PHE A 23 -4.36 2.94 -13.52
N MET A 24 -5.23 2.08 -14.08
CA MET A 24 -4.98 0.64 -14.11
C MET A 24 -3.85 0.34 -15.10
N GLY A 25 -2.84 -0.38 -14.64
CA GLY A 25 -1.70 -0.73 -15.47
C GLY A 25 -0.73 -1.68 -14.77
N VAL A 26 0.31 -2.07 -15.49
CA VAL A 26 1.44 -2.82 -14.92
C VAL A 26 2.55 -1.83 -14.58
N PHE A 27 2.93 -1.81 -13.32
CA PHE A 27 3.96 -0.92 -12.80
C PHE A 27 5.04 -1.72 -12.10
N SER A 28 6.23 -1.15 -12.01
CA SER A 28 7.35 -1.74 -11.27
C SER A 28 8.08 -0.67 -10.47
N SER A 29 8.56 -1.04 -9.29
CA SER A 29 9.34 -0.16 -8.41
C SER A 29 10.31 -0.98 -7.57
N ASP A 30 11.33 -0.34 -7.04
CA ASP A 30 11.99 -0.82 -5.83
C ASP A 30 11.03 -0.60 -4.64
N VAL A 31 11.01 -1.53 -3.71
CA VAL A 31 10.15 -1.38 -2.51
C VAL A 31 10.53 -0.13 -1.70
N TYR A 32 11.81 0.24 -1.70
CA TYR A 32 12.27 1.46 -1.04
C TYR A 32 11.59 2.74 -1.59
N ASP A 33 11.31 2.76 -2.89
CA ASP A 33 10.67 3.90 -3.58
C ASP A 33 9.14 3.91 -3.45
N MET A 34 8.56 2.96 -2.72
CA MET A 34 7.11 2.93 -2.49
C MET A 34 6.65 3.88 -1.38
N LYS A 35 7.58 4.43 -0.61
CA LYS A 35 7.29 5.43 0.43
C LYS A 35 6.91 6.78 -0.17
N GLU A 36 6.20 7.57 0.60
CA GLU A 36 5.86 8.96 0.29
C GLU A 36 6.56 9.90 1.27
N ASP A 37 7.05 11.03 0.76
CA ASP A 37 7.78 12.02 1.56
C ASP A 37 6.82 12.98 2.29
N TYR A 38 5.98 12.46 3.16
CA TYR A 38 5.12 13.28 4.00
C TYR A 38 5.94 14.02 5.06
N VAL A 39 5.56 15.27 5.35
CA VAL A 39 6.20 16.07 6.41
C VAL A 39 6.14 15.37 7.76
N ARG A 40 5.00 14.76 8.08
CA ARG A 40 4.83 13.91 9.26
C ARG A 40 4.86 12.46 8.88
N ALA A 41 5.66 11.64 9.58
CA ALA A 41 5.63 10.20 9.41
C ALA A 41 4.23 9.65 9.72
N GLN A 42 3.71 8.83 8.82
CA GLN A 42 2.36 8.27 8.89
C GLN A 42 2.24 7.03 8.02
N SER A 43 1.13 6.30 8.13
CA SER A 43 0.77 5.24 7.19
C SER A 43 0.70 5.78 5.77
N MET A 44 1.27 5.06 4.80
CA MET A 44 1.45 5.53 3.43
C MET A 44 1.67 4.37 2.46
N GLY A 45 1.77 4.69 1.19
CA GLY A 45 2.24 3.76 0.16
C GLY A 45 1.17 2.84 -0.42
N GLU A 46 -0.11 3.09 -0.16
CA GLU A 46 -1.21 2.26 -0.65
C GLU A 46 -1.34 2.31 -2.17
N ARG A 47 -1.61 1.15 -2.77
CA ARG A 47 -2.01 0.95 -4.18
C ARG A 47 -3.30 0.15 -4.19
N THR A 48 -4.31 0.63 -4.90
CA THR A 48 -5.65 0.01 -4.91
C THR A 48 -5.90 -0.85 -6.15
N ASP A 49 -6.91 -1.70 -6.07
CA ASP A 49 -7.40 -2.55 -7.17
C ASP A 49 -6.34 -3.51 -7.76
N ALA A 50 -5.35 -3.96 -6.98
CA ALA A 50 -4.32 -4.86 -7.45
C ALA A 50 -4.89 -6.25 -7.73
N LYS A 51 -4.68 -6.76 -8.96
CA LYS A 51 -5.09 -8.10 -9.38
C LYS A 51 -3.99 -9.14 -9.19
N TRP A 52 -2.75 -8.69 -9.25
CA TRP A 52 -1.59 -9.48 -8.88
C TRP A 52 -0.42 -8.58 -8.50
N ILE A 53 0.44 -9.13 -7.64
CA ILE A 53 1.65 -8.50 -7.12
C ILE A 53 2.77 -9.52 -7.19
N VAL A 54 3.94 -9.12 -7.63
CA VAL A 54 5.13 -9.97 -7.72
C VAL A 54 6.30 -9.30 -7.01
N PHE A 55 6.91 -9.99 -6.08
CA PHE A 55 8.17 -9.60 -5.46
C PHE A 55 9.30 -10.50 -5.95
N LYS A 56 10.44 -9.91 -6.30
CA LYS A 56 11.65 -10.63 -6.75
C LYS A 56 12.90 -10.13 -6.04
N ASP A 57 13.86 -11.02 -5.93
CA ASP A 57 15.26 -10.66 -5.65
C ASP A 57 16.05 -10.46 -6.97
N ASP A 58 17.32 -10.12 -6.84
CA ASP A 58 18.21 -9.90 -8.00
C ASP A 58 18.46 -11.18 -8.81
N ASN A 59 18.13 -12.36 -8.28
CA ASN A 59 18.27 -13.65 -8.96
C ASN A 59 16.94 -14.11 -9.60
N GLY A 60 15.89 -13.29 -9.50
CA GLY A 60 14.56 -13.59 -10.04
C GLY A 60 13.71 -14.53 -9.17
N LYS A 61 14.22 -14.94 -7.99
CA LYS A 61 13.43 -15.71 -7.03
C LYS A 61 12.46 -14.78 -6.29
N GLY A 62 11.29 -15.29 -5.98
CA GLY A 62 10.31 -14.44 -5.34
C GLY A 62 8.98 -15.12 -5.08
N ILE A 63 7.99 -14.29 -4.90
CA ILE A 63 6.60 -14.70 -4.70
C ILE A 63 5.68 -13.93 -5.62
N LYS A 64 4.58 -14.56 -5.99
CA LYS A 64 3.45 -13.93 -6.66
C LYS A 64 2.22 -14.02 -5.79
N ILE A 65 1.52 -12.92 -5.67
CA ILE A 65 0.22 -12.82 -5.02
C ILE A 65 -0.81 -12.53 -6.10
N THR A 66 -1.88 -13.29 -6.13
CA THR A 66 -2.97 -13.14 -7.11
C THR A 66 -4.28 -12.94 -6.37
N ALA A 67 -5.02 -11.91 -6.73
CA ALA A 67 -6.33 -11.58 -6.19
C ALA A 67 -7.26 -11.14 -7.34
N PRO A 68 -7.98 -12.06 -7.99
CA PRO A 68 -8.78 -11.75 -9.19
C PRO A 68 -9.82 -10.67 -8.97
N GLU A 69 -10.42 -10.63 -7.78
CA GLU A 69 -11.39 -9.60 -7.41
C GLU A 69 -10.74 -8.23 -7.10
N GLY A 70 -9.43 -8.24 -6.87
CA GLY A 70 -8.63 -7.08 -6.46
C GLY A 70 -8.46 -7.01 -4.97
N ILE A 71 -7.33 -6.46 -4.58
CA ILE A 71 -6.99 -6.09 -3.20
C ILE A 71 -6.30 -4.74 -3.23
N ASP A 72 -6.33 -4.06 -2.11
CA ASP A 72 -5.48 -2.91 -1.86
C ASP A 72 -4.21 -3.41 -1.15
N PHE A 73 -3.09 -2.74 -1.36
CA PHE A 73 -1.85 -3.16 -0.71
C PHE A 73 -0.89 -2.00 -0.50
N SER A 74 -0.06 -2.13 0.54
CA SER A 74 1.17 -1.36 0.69
C SER A 74 2.35 -2.28 0.93
N ALA A 75 3.52 -1.89 0.45
CA ALA A 75 4.76 -2.63 0.62
C ALA A 75 5.87 -1.64 0.96
N LEU A 76 6.32 -1.66 2.20
CA LEU A 76 7.27 -0.70 2.74
C LEU A 76 8.37 -1.41 3.54
N HIS A 77 9.40 -0.68 3.90
CA HIS A 77 10.40 -1.12 4.89
C HIS A 77 10.07 -0.61 6.31
N TYR A 78 8.79 -0.40 6.61
CA TYR A 78 8.29 0.14 7.87
C TYR A 78 6.99 -0.56 8.26
N THR A 79 6.77 -0.75 9.55
CA THR A 79 5.43 -0.98 10.10
C THR A 79 4.78 0.37 10.43
N ASP A 80 3.47 0.43 10.56
CA ASP A 80 2.78 1.63 11.06
C ASP A 80 3.29 2.02 12.45
N LYS A 81 3.65 1.03 13.27
CA LYS A 81 4.24 1.27 14.59
C LYS A 81 5.60 1.97 14.49
N ASP A 82 6.45 1.60 13.53
CA ASP A 82 7.73 2.28 13.32
C ASP A 82 7.49 3.74 12.94
N LEU A 83 6.62 3.97 11.96
CA LEU A 83 6.25 5.32 11.51
C LEU A 83 5.65 6.16 12.63
N TRP A 84 4.92 5.53 13.57
CA TRP A 84 4.37 6.22 14.74
C TRP A 84 5.42 6.68 15.74
N THR A 85 6.60 6.04 15.78
CA THR A 85 7.69 6.39 16.73
C THR A 85 8.49 7.59 16.29
N VAL A 86 8.48 7.97 15.01
CA VAL A 86 9.18 9.14 14.49
C VAL A 86 8.21 10.29 14.24
N LYS A 87 8.71 11.50 14.41
CA LYS A 87 7.87 12.69 14.30
C LYS A 87 7.76 13.20 12.87
N TYR A 88 8.84 13.17 12.13
CA TYR A 88 8.93 13.76 10.80
C TYR A 88 9.29 12.71 9.75
N GLY A 89 8.86 12.94 8.50
CA GLY A 89 9.13 12.03 7.40
C GLY A 89 10.62 11.84 7.10
N HIS A 90 11.44 12.86 7.32
CA HIS A 90 12.89 12.77 7.12
C HIS A 90 13.63 11.91 8.17
N ASP A 91 12.95 11.60 9.29
CA ASP A 91 13.52 10.73 10.34
C ASP A 91 13.18 9.24 10.10
N THR A 92 12.44 8.93 9.05
CA THR A 92 12.00 7.53 8.80
C THR A 92 13.15 6.57 8.54
N ASP A 93 14.27 7.05 8.03
CA ASP A 93 15.45 6.21 7.79
C ASP A 93 16.05 5.65 9.09
N ASP A 94 15.80 6.28 10.24
CA ASP A 94 16.24 5.81 11.57
C ASP A 94 15.51 4.52 12.00
N VAL A 95 14.34 4.25 11.42
CA VAL A 95 13.49 3.08 11.74
C VAL A 95 13.33 2.13 10.56
N LEU A 96 14.18 2.26 9.54
CA LEU A 96 14.17 1.43 8.34
C LEU A 96 14.45 -0.04 8.67
N ARG A 97 13.57 -0.92 8.20
CA ARG A 97 13.72 -2.37 8.33
C ARG A 97 14.41 -2.98 7.11
N ARG A 98 15.01 -4.14 7.29
CA ARG A 98 15.51 -4.96 6.17
C ARG A 98 14.37 -5.73 5.50
N GLU A 99 13.38 -6.11 6.28
CA GLU A 99 12.22 -6.85 5.83
C GLU A 99 11.29 -5.93 5.04
N ILE A 100 10.60 -6.50 4.07
CA ILE A 100 9.44 -5.88 3.44
C ILE A 100 8.23 -6.15 4.33
N VAL A 101 7.59 -5.11 4.78
CA VAL A 101 6.30 -5.16 5.45
C VAL A 101 5.24 -5.01 4.38
N LEU A 102 4.50 -6.08 4.15
CA LEU A 102 3.42 -6.13 3.16
C LEU A 102 2.08 -6.14 3.89
N ASN A 103 1.27 -5.13 3.65
CA ASN A 103 -0.13 -5.12 4.03
C ASN A 103 -0.98 -5.52 2.82
N LEU A 104 -1.96 -6.38 3.04
CA LEU A 104 -2.96 -6.80 2.04
C LEU A 104 -4.33 -6.48 2.62
N ASP A 105 -4.99 -5.51 2.03
CA ASP A 105 -6.21 -4.94 2.56
C ASP A 105 -7.41 -5.27 1.67
N CYS A 106 -8.52 -5.65 2.29
CA CYS A 106 -9.79 -5.74 1.58
C CYS A 106 -10.22 -4.35 1.09
N ILE A 107 -10.05 -3.38 1.97
CA ILE A 107 -10.38 -1.98 1.75
C ILE A 107 -9.66 -1.13 2.77
N GLN A 108 -9.18 0.03 2.36
CA GLN A 108 -8.62 1.02 3.26
C GLN A 108 -9.35 2.36 3.12
N ARG A 109 -9.56 3.03 4.25
CA ARG A 109 -10.29 4.30 4.30
C ARG A 109 -9.55 5.44 3.60
N GLY A 110 -8.25 5.38 3.51
CA GLY A 110 -7.40 6.47 3.07
C GLY A 110 -6.86 7.30 4.23
N ILE A 111 -5.95 8.20 3.92
CA ILE A 111 -5.25 9.05 4.87
C ILE A 111 -5.68 10.51 4.72
N GLY A 112 -5.48 11.29 5.79
CA GLY A 112 -5.74 12.72 5.81
C GLY A 112 -7.22 13.10 5.95
N ASN A 113 -8.12 12.17 5.90
CA ASN A 113 -9.54 12.42 6.06
C ASN A 113 -9.89 12.75 7.51
N ALA A 114 -10.58 13.88 7.71
CA ALA A 114 -10.96 14.40 9.01
C ALA A 114 -9.79 14.72 9.97
N SER A 115 -8.56 14.57 9.53
CA SER A 115 -7.40 14.86 10.40
C SER A 115 -7.20 16.36 10.61
N CYS A 116 -7.58 17.17 9.62
CA CYS A 116 -7.46 18.63 9.65
C CYS A 116 -8.55 19.31 8.82
N GLY A 117 -9.75 18.74 8.74
CA GLY A 117 -10.82 19.25 7.89
C GLY A 117 -12.11 18.48 8.01
N PRO A 118 -13.00 18.58 7.02
CA PRO A 118 -14.28 17.88 7.01
C PRO A 118 -14.10 16.36 6.94
N GLN A 119 -15.12 15.66 7.36
CA GLN A 119 -15.23 14.21 7.17
C GLN A 119 -15.19 13.86 5.67
N PRO A 120 -14.74 12.65 5.30
CA PRO A 120 -14.84 12.17 3.93
C PRO A 120 -16.30 12.12 3.49
N ARG A 121 -16.52 12.08 2.18
CA ARG A 121 -17.87 11.89 1.66
C ARG A 121 -18.39 10.51 2.05
N PRO A 122 -19.73 10.37 2.27
CA PRO A 122 -20.31 9.10 2.72
C PRO A 122 -19.98 7.89 1.83
N GLU A 123 -19.82 8.08 0.53
CA GLU A 123 -19.46 7.03 -0.42
C GLU A 123 -18.06 6.43 -0.20
N TYR A 124 -17.20 7.14 0.54
CA TYR A 124 -15.83 6.69 0.89
C TYR A 124 -15.71 6.18 2.32
N GLU A 125 -16.76 6.26 3.10
CA GLU A 125 -16.77 5.69 4.44
C GLU A 125 -16.77 4.15 4.39
N ILE A 126 -16.11 3.54 5.37
CA ILE A 126 -16.14 2.10 5.59
C ILE A 126 -17.19 1.83 6.66
N ALA A 127 -18.25 1.13 6.30
CA ALA A 127 -19.33 0.84 7.23
C ALA A 127 -18.87 -0.19 8.26
N SER A 128 -18.93 0.15 9.54
CA SER A 128 -18.50 -0.73 10.64
C SER A 128 -19.37 -1.99 10.80
N GLU A 129 -20.62 -1.92 10.36
CA GLU A 129 -21.60 -3.00 10.45
C GLU A 129 -21.62 -3.92 9.21
N ALA A 130 -20.80 -3.62 8.19
CA ALA A 130 -20.73 -4.43 6.99
C ALA A 130 -19.77 -5.61 7.15
N GLU A 131 -20.08 -6.71 6.50
CA GLU A 131 -19.18 -7.83 6.34
C GLU A 131 -18.31 -7.62 5.12
N TYR A 132 -16.99 -7.75 5.30
CA TYR A 132 -16.00 -7.61 4.23
C TYR A 132 -15.30 -8.94 4.04
N THR A 133 -15.29 -9.43 2.80
CA THR A 133 -14.60 -10.68 2.44
C THR A 133 -13.67 -10.42 1.26
N PHE A 134 -12.46 -10.93 1.34
CA PHE A 134 -11.52 -10.92 0.24
C PHE A 134 -10.69 -12.21 0.23
N SER A 135 -10.11 -12.53 -0.90
CA SER A 135 -9.27 -13.71 -1.06
C SER A 135 -8.08 -13.43 -1.95
N PHE A 136 -6.99 -14.09 -1.65
CA PHE A 136 -5.78 -14.04 -2.45
C PHE A 136 -5.03 -15.37 -2.38
N ARG A 137 -4.15 -15.61 -3.34
CA ARG A 137 -3.26 -16.77 -3.39
C ARG A 137 -1.82 -16.30 -3.40
N ILE A 138 -0.97 -16.93 -2.62
CA ILE A 138 0.49 -16.71 -2.61
C ILE A 138 1.16 -17.94 -3.19
N GLU A 139 2.05 -17.75 -4.16
CA GLU A 139 2.78 -18.80 -4.85
C GLU A 139 4.26 -18.41 -4.97
N PRO A 140 5.20 -19.37 -4.85
CA PRO A 140 6.59 -19.13 -5.20
C PRO A 140 6.74 -18.89 -6.71
N LEU A 141 7.78 -18.12 -7.08
CA LEU A 141 8.18 -17.91 -8.48
C LEU A 141 9.32 -18.86 -8.82
#